data_5e3f43473e99c11a0f8f7a30dedaa94d
#
_entry.id   5e3f43473e99c11a0f8f7a30dedaa94d
#
_cell.length_a   1.000
_cell.length_b   1.000
_cell.length_c   1.000
_cell.angle_alpha   90.00
_cell.angle_beta   90.00
_cell.angle_gamma   90.00
#
_symmetry.space_group_name_H-M   'P 1'
#
loop_
_entity.id
_entity.type
_entity.pdbx_description
1 polymer ?
#
loop_
_entity_poly.entity_id
_entity_poly.type
_entity_poly.pdbx_seq_one_letter_code
_entity_poly.pdbx_strand_id
1 'polypeptide(L)'
;MSEEETSRITKLKDMLYSRTRYRDPLDQRSSVKKLEPPEVEEQWQTPELDEILKHERTAPKVNPFMKKVFIFALLFFVGAIGVAIFVFLGGTNFVSSRNVDINVLGPTTVSAGEVFELGVSIANTNNAELELANLSIQYPQGSRNPDNTAESLTYTKDDLGVVGAGAETVRNVRMVLLGSMGEVKEIKFSIEYKVKGSNATFYKDKIFEITVGNAPITLAVASPRSTTSGDSFTTVVSVTLNSTDVLKNVILRAEYPYGYSVLDVTPAAMSDNNVWVLGDLSPGSDKTISIRGRLVGEDREERTFRFYVGVSDGDVTSPDLKVNIASLLNTVVVERSSIGLDILFN
;
A
#
# COMPACT_ATOMS: atom_id res chain seq x y z
N MET A 1 -13.73 36.86 11.63
CA MET A 1 -14.99 36.64 10.90
C MET A 1 -16.12 36.86 11.90
N SER A 2 -16.92 37.90 11.68
CA SER A 2 -17.98 38.33 12.60
C SER A 2 -19.18 37.34 12.49
N GLU A 3 -19.90 37.17 13.60
CA GLU A 3 -21.14 36.36 13.67
C GLU A 3 -22.19 36.74 12.60
N GLU A 4 -22.13 37.95 12.11
CA GLU A 4 -23.00 38.49 11.05
C GLU A 4 -22.72 37.90 9.65
N GLU A 5 -21.44 37.59 9.32
CA GLU A 5 -21.09 36.92 8.07
C GLU A 5 -21.52 35.45 8.03
N THR A 6 -21.41 34.77 9.15
CA THR A 6 -21.84 33.36 9.27
C THR A 6 -23.37 33.24 9.12
N SER A 7 -24.13 34.21 9.64
CA SER A 7 -25.60 34.28 9.49
C SER A 7 -26.04 34.53 8.05
N ARG A 8 -25.29 35.35 7.29
CA ARG A 8 -25.59 35.63 5.87
C ARG A 8 -25.28 34.43 4.96
N ILE A 9 -24.21 33.71 5.22
CA ILE A 9 -23.84 32.51 4.46
C ILE A 9 -24.85 31.39 4.70
N THR A 10 -25.31 31.21 5.92
CA THR A 10 -26.34 30.20 6.26
C THR A 10 -27.66 30.52 5.58
N LYS A 11 -28.06 31.81 5.55
CA LYS A 11 -29.30 32.27 4.88
C LYS A 11 -29.24 32.09 3.35
N LEU A 12 -28.08 32.33 2.75
CA LEU A 12 -27.86 32.11 1.31
C LEU A 12 -27.88 30.61 0.95
N LYS A 13 -27.34 29.77 1.82
CA LYS A 13 -27.37 28.30 1.65
C LYS A 13 -28.80 27.76 1.71
N ASP A 14 -29.61 28.23 2.65
CA ASP A 14 -31.04 27.85 2.77
C ASP A 14 -31.86 28.33 1.57
N MET A 15 -31.55 29.48 0.98
CA MET A 15 -32.19 29.96 -0.24
C MET A 15 -31.84 29.14 -1.48
N LEU A 16 -30.61 28.62 -1.57
CA LEU A 16 -30.13 27.83 -2.71
C LEU A 16 -30.63 26.39 -2.70
N TYR A 17 -30.87 25.80 -1.53
CA TYR A 17 -31.24 24.38 -1.40
C TYR A 17 -32.70 24.13 -0.99
N SER A 18 -33.53 25.19 -0.78
CA SER A 18 -34.93 25.01 -0.43
C SER A 18 -35.79 24.76 -1.69
N ARG A 19 -36.16 23.51 -1.87
CA ARG A 19 -37.04 23.03 -2.94
C ARG A 19 -38.47 23.61 -2.93
N THR A 20 -38.85 24.26 -1.84
CA THR A 20 -40.25 24.76 -1.62
C THR A 20 -40.50 26.16 -2.13
N ARG A 21 -39.49 26.86 -2.70
CA ARG A 21 -39.69 28.23 -3.21
C ARG A 21 -39.60 28.35 -4.75
N TYR A 22 -39.43 27.26 -5.46
CA TYR A 22 -39.50 27.27 -6.92
C TYR A 22 -40.96 27.14 -7.31
N ARG A 23 -41.67 28.25 -7.41
CA ARG A 23 -42.98 28.31 -8.04
C ARG A 23 -42.74 28.22 -9.56
N ASP A 24 -43.21 27.15 -10.16
CA ASP A 24 -43.19 26.93 -11.59
C ASP A 24 -43.88 28.12 -12.28
N PRO A 25 -43.22 28.81 -13.22
CA PRO A 25 -43.84 29.92 -13.96
C PRO A 25 -45.04 29.51 -14.80
N LEU A 26 -45.32 28.21 -14.95
CA LEU A 26 -46.46 27.68 -15.69
C LEU A 26 -47.78 27.72 -14.88
N ASP A 27 -47.72 27.87 -13.57
CA ASP A 27 -48.94 27.88 -12.71
C ASP A 27 -49.64 29.25 -12.70
N GLN A 28 -49.09 30.29 -13.35
CA GLN A 28 -49.73 31.60 -13.48
C GLN A 28 -50.68 31.74 -14.69
N ARG A 29 -50.89 30.66 -15.50
CA ARG A 29 -51.77 30.70 -16.68
C ARG A 29 -53.20 30.27 -16.44
N SER A 30 -53.61 29.98 -15.24
CA SER A 30 -54.96 29.48 -14.93
C SER A 30 -56.04 30.54 -14.59
N SER A 31 -55.79 31.83 -14.82
CA SER A 31 -56.82 32.87 -14.65
C SER A 31 -57.02 33.78 -15.86
N VAL A 32 -56.88 33.23 -17.06
CA VAL A 32 -57.40 33.96 -18.23
C VAL A 32 -58.89 33.75 -18.27
N LYS A 33 -59.62 34.76 -17.84
CA LYS A 33 -61.07 34.89 -18.09
C LYS A 33 -61.32 34.60 -19.56
N LYS A 34 -62.19 33.60 -19.81
CA LYS A 34 -62.70 33.29 -21.12
C LYS A 34 -63.41 34.53 -21.65
N LEU A 35 -62.75 35.33 -22.45
CA LEU A 35 -63.36 36.39 -23.23
C LEU A 35 -64.21 35.71 -24.29
N GLU A 36 -65.48 36.01 -24.28
CA GLU A 36 -66.39 35.64 -25.38
C GLU A 36 -65.86 36.30 -26.65
N PRO A 37 -65.77 35.57 -27.74
CA PRO A 37 -65.30 36.16 -29.00
C PRO A 37 -66.27 37.28 -29.42
N PRO A 38 -65.79 38.47 -29.83
CA PRO A 38 -66.67 39.50 -30.34
C PRO A 38 -67.40 38.96 -31.59
N GLU A 39 -68.74 39.20 -31.65
CA GLU A 39 -69.51 38.98 -32.82
C GLU A 39 -68.91 39.80 -33.98
N VAL A 40 -68.32 39.13 -34.94
CA VAL A 40 -67.73 39.75 -36.10
C VAL A 40 -68.85 39.80 -37.17
N GLU A 41 -69.22 41.01 -37.58
CA GLU A 41 -70.23 41.21 -38.64
C GLU A 41 -69.92 40.39 -39.89
N GLU A 42 -70.90 39.75 -40.47
CA GLU A 42 -70.82 38.81 -41.62
C GLU A 42 -70.11 39.39 -42.86
N GLN A 43 -69.88 40.71 -42.91
CA GLN A 43 -69.21 41.40 -44.03
C GLN A 43 -67.72 41.08 -44.22
N TRP A 44 -67.07 40.41 -43.23
CA TRP A 44 -65.66 40.09 -43.37
C TRP A 44 -65.35 38.64 -43.73
N GLN A 45 -66.40 37.88 -44.05
CA GLN A 45 -66.26 36.52 -44.61
C GLN A 45 -66.17 36.61 -46.13
N THR A 46 -65.04 36.91 -46.66
CA THR A 46 -64.75 36.78 -48.08
C THR A 46 -64.50 35.33 -48.42
N PRO A 47 -65.12 34.76 -49.44
CA PRO A 47 -64.95 33.34 -49.87
C PRO A 47 -63.50 33.00 -50.24
N GLU A 48 -62.68 34.02 -50.50
CA GLU A 48 -61.23 33.83 -50.81
C GLU A 48 -60.39 33.34 -49.64
N LEU A 49 -60.79 33.63 -48.37
CA LEU A 49 -60.00 33.20 -47.18
C LEU A 49 -60.14 31.71 -46.97
N ASP A 50 -61.29 31.12 -47.23
CA ASP A 50 -61.51 29.69 -47.05
C ASP A 50 -60.81 28.87 -48.16
N GLU A 51 -60.55 29.43 -49.33
CA GLU A 51 -59.80 28.80 -50.39
C GLU A 51 -58.29 28.82 -50.14
N ILE A 52 -57.78 29.91 -49.54
CA ILE A 52 -56.35 30.02 -49.10
C ILE A 52 -56.07 29.06 -47.98
N LEU A 53 -56.95 28.94 -46.99
CA LEU A 53 -56.74 28.05 -45.82
C LEU A 53 -56.87 26.56 -46.21
N LYS A 54 -57.53 26.22 -47.28
CA LYS A 54 -57.61 24.86 -47.84
C LYS A 54 -56.33 24.44 -48.56
N HIS A 55 -55.56 25.41 -49.08
CA HIS A 55 -54.30 25.10 -49.79
C HIS A 55 -53.12 24.86 -48.90
N GLU A 56 -53.13 25.35 -47.64
CA GLU A 56 -51.97 25.18 -46.66
C GLU A 56 -51.97 23.82 -45.96
N ARG A 57 -52.99 22.99 -46.08
CA ARG A 57 -53.05 21.68 -45.41
C ARG A 57 -52.78 20.46 -46.26
N THR A 58 -52.27 20.63 -47.44
CA THR A 58 -51.78 19.48 -48.21
C THR A 58 -50.37 19.18 -47.76
N ALA A 59 -50.24 18.35 -46.68
CA ALA A 59 -48.94 17.74 -46.31
C ALA A 59 -48.33 17.20 -47.65
N PRO A 60 -47.03 17.51 -47.86
CA PRO A 60 -46.36 17.05 -49.07
C PRO A 60 -46.52 15.52 -49.15
N LYS A 61 -47.12 15.02 -50.26
CA LYS A 61 -47.20 13.58 -50.53
C LYS A 61 -45.77 13.08 -50.68
N VAL A 62 -45.20 12.59 -49.57
CA VAL A 62 -43.86 11.99 -49.52
C VAL A 62 -43.95 10.79 -50.52
N ASN A 63 -43.13 10.86 -51.53
CA ASN A 63 -43.05 9.80 -52.56
C ASN A 63 -42.82 8.46 -51.84
N PRO A 64 -43.65 7.43 -52.08
CA PRO A 64 -43.52 6.14 -51.39
C PRO A 64 -42.13 5.52 -51.57
N PHE A 65 -41.41 5.88 -52.60
CA PHE A 65 -40.02 5.51 -52.80
C PHE A 65 -39.11 6.18 -51.73
N MET A 66 -39.28 7.47 -51.45
CA MET A 66 -38.52 8.17 -50.41
C MET A 66 -38.80 7.62 -49.00
N LYS A 67 -40.03 7.20 -48.69
CA LYS A 67 -40.34 6.52 -47.41
C LYS A 67 -39.57 5.20 -47.29
N LYS A 68 -39.49 4.39 -48.35
CA LYS A 68 -38.73 3.14 -48.36
C LYS A 68 -37.22 3.39 -48.17
N VAL A 69 -36.67 4.40 -48.85
CA VAL A 69 -35.27 4.80 -48.72
C VAL A 69 -34.97 5.28 -47.28
N PHE A 70 -35.89 6.08 -46.71
CA PHE A 70 -35.73 6.56 -45.33
C PHE A 70 -35.77 5.43 -44.30
N ILE A 71 -36.71 4.48 -44.44
CA ILE A 71 -36.80 3.31 -43.60
C ILE A 71 -35.54 2.45 -43.72
N PHE A 72 -35.05 2.23 -44.95
CA PHE A 72 -33.79 1.49 -45.15
C PHE A 72 -32.57 2.20 -44.52
N ALA A 73 -32.47 3.52 -44.71
CA ALA A 73 -31.42 4.33 -44.09
C ALA A 73 -31.49 4.30 -42.58
N LEU A 74 -32.70 4.34 -41.98
CA LEU A 74 -32.90 4.23 -40.54
C LEU A 74 -32.49 2.84 -40.02
N LEU A 75 -32.88 1.78 -40.71
CA LEU A 75 -32.48 0.41 -40.35
C LEU A 75 -30.97 0.22 -40.48
N PHE A 76 -30.37 0.74 -41.53
CA PHE A 76 -28.91 0.72 -41.70
C PHE A 76 -28.19 1.50 -40.57
N PHE A 77 -28.73 2.67 -40.22
CA PHE A 77 -28.18 3.49 -39.13
C PHE A 77 -28.27 2.78 -37.76
N VAL A 78 -29.43 2.18 -37.46
CA VAL A 78 -29.62 1.37 -36.27
C VAL A 78 -28.67 0.16 -36.24
N GLY A 79 -28.53 -0.52 -37.40
CA GLY A 79 -27.57 -1.60 -37.58
C GLY A 79 -26.13 -1.15 -37.38
N ALA A 80 -25.74 -0.01 -37.93
CA ALA A 80 -24.41 0.57 -37.78
C ALA A 80 -24.14 0.97 -36.32
N ILE A 81 -25.14 1.55 -35.63
CA ILE A 81 -25.05 1.81 -34.18
C ILE A 81 -24.88 0.51 -33.39
N GLY A 82 -25.66 -0.53 -33.74
CA GLY A 82 -25.52 -1.85 -33.11
C GLY A 82 -24.12 -2.44 -33.26
N VAL A 83 -23.56 -2.37 -34.48
CA VAL A 83 -22.17 -2.80 -34.75
C VAL A 83 -21.17 -1.90 -34.02
N ALA A 84 -21.37 -0.58 -34.03
CA ALA A 84 -20.50 0.34 -33.29
C ALA A 84 -20.52 0.08 -31.78
N ILE A 85 -21.68 -0.13 -31.19
CA ILE A 85 -21.83 -0.52 -29.78
C ILE A 85 -21.16 -1.86 -29.52
N PHE A 86 -21.38 -2.87 -30.39
CA PHE A 86 -20.75 -4.18 -30.28
C PHE A 86 -19.22 -4.08 -30.34
N VAL A 87 -18.65 -3.30 -31.26
CA VAL A 87 -17.21 -3.06 -31.37
C VAL A 87 -16.71 -2.23 -30.20
N PHE A 88 -17.44 -1.21 -29.77
CA PHE A 88 -17.06 -0.33 -28.66
C PHE A 88 -17.15 -1.06 -27.31
N LEU A 89 -18.12 -1.93 -27.13
CA LEU A 89 -18.19 -2.84 -25.98
C LEU A 89 -17.21 -4.02 -26.11
N GLY A 90 -16.37 -4.06 -27.18
CA GLY A 90 -15.22 -4.92 -27.35
C GLY A 90 -15.45 -6.19 -28.16
N GLY A 91 -16.59 -6.38 -28.73
CA GLY A 91 -16.87 -7.57 -29.53
C GLY A 91 -16.52 -8.87 -28.79
N THR A 92 -15.99 -9.84 -29.52
CA THR A 92 -15.50 -11.11 -28.95
C THR A 92 -14.09 -11.01 -28.33
N ASN A 93 -13.44 -9.84 -28.40
CA ASN A 93 -12.05 -9.64 -28.00
C ASN A 93 -11.91 -8.70 -26.78
N PHE A 94 -12.79 -8.78 -25.81
CA PHE A 94 -12.61 -8.09 -24.55
C PHE A 94 -11.46 -8.74 -23.76
N VAL A 95 -10.27 -8.23 -24.00
CA VAL A 95 -9.12 -8.51 -23.17
C VAL A 95 -9.04 -7.43 -22.10
N SER A 96 -9.27 -7.83 -20.89
CA SER A 96 -9.21 -6.94 -19.73
C SER A 96 -8.11 -7.43 -18.79
N SER A 97 -7.35 -6.49 -18.25
CA SER A 97 -6.45 -6.77 -17.12
C SER A 97 -7.21 -7.27 -15.88
N ARG A 98 -8.53 -7.06 -15.81
CA ARG A 98 -9.39 -7.61 -14.76
C ARG A 98 -9.59 -9.12 -14.88
N ASN A 99 -9.40 -9.68 -16.06
CA ASN A 99 -9.53 -11.09 -16.36
C ASN A 99 -8.19 -11.85 -16.21
N VAL A 100 -7.14 -11.18 -15.74
CA VAL A 100 -5.90 -11.80 -15.31
C VAL A 100 -5.82 -11.62 -13.81
N ASP A 101 -5.70 -12.71 -13.08
CA ASP A 101 -5.60 -12.66 -11.63
C ASP A 101 -4.33 -13.34 -11.11
N ILE A 102 -3.80 -12.78 -10.02
CA ILE A 102 -2.66 -13.34 -9.30
C ILE A 102 -3.16 -13.77 -7.94
N ASN A 103 -3.14 -15.07 -7.68
CA ASN A 103 -3.45 -15.63 -6.37
C ASN A 103 -2.17 -16.12 -5.71
N VAL A 104 -2.02 -15.76 -4.44
CA VAL A 104 -0.88 -16.20 -3.63
C VAL A 104 -1.39 -17.02 -2.47
N LEU A 105 -0.92 -18.28 -2.40
CA LEU A 105 -1.26 -19.21 -1.35
C LEU A 105 -0.01 -19.50 -0.52
N GLY A 106 -0.13 -19.39 0.78
CA GLY A 106 0.97 -19.66 1.71
C GLY A 106 0.68 -19.18 3.12
N PRO A 107 1.64 -19.32 4.01
CA PRO A 107 1.49 -18.87 5.39
C PRO A 107 1.45 -17.33 5.43
N THR A 108 0.51 -16.78 6.20
CA THR A 108 0.45 -15.34 6.50
C THR A 108 1.31 -14.95 7.71
N THR A 109 1.83 -15.95 8.42
CA THR A 109 2.76 -15.78 9.54
C THR A 109 3.87 -16.81 9.40
N VAL A 110 5.12 -16.36 9.50
CA VAL A 110 6.31 -17.22 9.39
C VAL A 110 7.28 -16.96 10.53
N SER A 111 8.04 -17.97 10.91
CA SER A 111 9.18 -17.80 11.81
C SER A 111 10.34 -17.16 11.04
N ALA A 112 10.92 -16.11 11.56
CA ALA A 112 12.07 -15.50 10.91
C ALA A 112 13.27 -16.45 10.90
N GLY A 113 13.96 -16.51 9.77
CA GLY A 113 15.10 -17.38 9.56
C GLY A 113 14.76 -18.78 9.07
N GLU A 114 13.49 -19.18 9.02
CA GLU A 114 13.05 -20.45 8.48
C GLU A 114 12.65 -20.34 7.01
N VAL A 115 12.86 -21.43 6.26
CA VAL A 115 12.45 -21.52 4.85
C VAL A 115 10.95 -21.75 4.78
N PHE A 116 10.25 -20.96 3.98
CA PHE A 116 8.84 -21.17 3.64
C PHE A 116 8.61 -21.03 2.13
N GLU A 117 7.44 -21.46 1.70
CA GLU A 117 7.06 -21.52 0.30
C GLU A 117 5.71 -20.83 0.07
N LEU A 118 5.64 -20.05 -1.01
CA LEU A 118 4.43 -19.42 -1.50
C LEU A 118 4.10 -20.01 -2.87
N GLY A 119 2.88 -20.52 -3.03
CA GLY A 119 2.32 -20.91 -4.32
C GLY A 119 1.70 -19.68 -5.01
N VAL A 120 2.29 -19.25 -6.12
CA VAL A 120 1.79 -18.12 -6.90
C VAL A 120 1.11 -18.65 -8.14
N SER A 121 -0.20 -18.47 -8.25
CA SER A 121 -0.97 -18.86 -9.41
C SER A 121 -1.38 -17.65 -10.23
N ILE A 122 -1.20 -17.74 -11.53
CA ILE A 122 -1.59 -16.75 -12.51
C ILE A 122 -2.71 -17.35 -13.36
N ALA A 123 -3.92 -16.84 -13.20
CA ALA A 123 -5.11 -17.27 -13.92
C ALA A 123 -5.44 -16.29 -15.06
N ASN A 124 -5.55 -16.80 -16.28
CA ASN A 124 -5.99 -16.06 -17.44
C ASN A 124 -7.43 -16.43 -17.80
N THR A 125 -8.39 -15.65 -17.36
CA THR A 125 -9.82 -15.86 -17.69
C THR A 125 -10.25 -15.12 -18.95
N ASN A 126 -9.30 -14.54 -19.72
CA ASN A 126 -9.59 -13.97 -21.04
C ASN A 126 -9.80 -15.09 -22.07
N ASN A 127 -10.51 -14.75 -23.15
CA ASN A 127 -10.68 -15.62 -24.33
C ASN A 127 -9.46 -15.62 -25.27
N ALA A 128 -8.38 -14.93 -24.92
CA ALA A 128 -7.14 -14.84 -25.67
C ALA A 128 -5.94 -15.27 -24.82
N GLU A 129 -4.93 -15.79 -25.47
CA GLU A 129 -3.66 -16.16 -24.84
C GLU A 129 -2.89 -14.93 -24.37
N LEU A 130 -2.18 -15.06 -23.25
CA LEU A 130 -1.17 -14.11 -22.83
C LEU A 130 0.18 -14.56 -23.41
N GLU A 131 0.85 -13.67 -24.11
CA GLU A 131 2.17 -13.90 -24.70
C GLU A 131 3.23 -13.10 -23.94
N LEU A 132 4.47 -13.58 -23.90
CA LEU A 132 5.58 -12.93 -23.21
C LEU A 132 5.25 -12.61 -21.76
N ALA A 133 4.55 -13.52 -21.10
CA ALA A 133 4.15 -13.35 -19.70
C ALA A 133 5.38 -13.52 -18.81
N ASN A 134 5.69 -12.50 -18.01
CA ASN A 134 6.78 -12.48 -17.05
C ASN A 134 6.25 -12.18 -15.66
N LEU A 135 6.56 -13.05 -14.70
CA LEU A 135 6.28 -12.82 -13.29
C LEU A 135 7.50 -12.15 -12.65
N SER A 136 7.30 -10.96 -12.11
CA SER A 136 8.30 -10.24 -11.32
C SER A 136 7.91 -10.29 -9.85
N ILE A 137 8.88 -10.55 -8.99
CA ILE A 137 8.70 -10.58 -7.55
C ILE A 137 9.66 -9.57 -6.93
N GLN A 138 9.09 -8.60 -6.24
CA GLN A 138 9.83 -7.66 -5.42
C GLN A 138 9.72 -8.09 -3.95
N TYR A 139 10.86 -8.43 -3.39
CA TYR A 139 10.96 -8.94 -2.03
C TYR A 139 11.17 -7.80 -1.03
N PRO A 140 10.59 -7.89 0.17
CA PRO A 140 10.87 -6.94 1.24
C PRO A 140 12.29 -7.08 1.76
N GLN A 141 12.76 -6.03 2.42
CA GLN A 141 14.04 -6.06 3.10
C GLN A 141 14.08 -7.18 4.15
N GLY A 142 15.16 -7.93 4.18
CA GLY A 142 15.33 -9.10 5.05
C GLY A 142 15.02 -10.43 4.37
N SER A 143 14.59 -10.41 3.11
CA SER A 143 14.44 -11.65 2.33
C SER A 143 15.79 -12.22 1.92
N ARG A 144 15.93 -13.55 2.04
CA ARG A 144 17.16 -14.29 1.77
C ARG A 144 16.90 -15.48 0.87
N ASN A 145 17.93 -15.83 0.08
CA ASN A 145 17.90 -17.03 -0.73
C ASN A 145 17.90 -18.27 0.18
N PRO A 146 16.93 -19.21 0.03
CA PRO A 146 16.84 -20.39 0.90
C PRO A 146 18.06 -21.32 0.76
N ASP A 147 18.71 -21.35 -0.38
CA ASP A 147 19.88 -22.20 -0.62
C ASP A 147 21.21 -21.52 -0.21
N ASN A 148 21.21 -20.19 -0.06
CA ASN A 148 22.31 -19.39 0.45
C ASN A 148 21.81 -18.17 1.25
N THR A 149 21.64 -18.32 2.55
CA THR A 149 21.09 -17.28 3.43
C THR A 149 21.97 -16.04 3.58
N ALA A 150 23.20 -16.04 3.09
CA ALA A 150 24.03 -14.84 2.98
C ALA A 150 23.57 -13.91 1.85
N GLU A 151 22.92 -14.46 0.81
CA GLU A 151 22.46 -13.74 -0.36
C GLU A 151 21.09 -13.08 -0.11
N SER A 152 21.02 -11.76 -0.30
CA SER A 152 19.78 -11.02 -0.20
C SER A 152 18.94 -11.19 -1.45
N LEU A 153 17.65 -11.51 -1.28
CA LEU A 153 16.66 -11.46 -2.34
C LEU A 153 16.00 -10.09 -2.33
N THR A 154 16.14 -9.36 -3.45
CA THR A 154 15.49 -8.05 -3.64
C THR A 154 14.49 -8.09 -4.77
N TYR A 155 14.83 -8.78 -5.84
CA TYR A 155 14.03 -8.86 -7.05
C TYR A 155 14.35 -10.15 -7.83
N THR A 156 13.30 -10.81 -8.34
CA THR A 156 13.41 -11.90 -9.30
C THR A 156 12.43 -11.68 -10.45
N LYS A 157 12.79 -12.18 -11.63
CA LYS A 157 11.92 -12.19 -12.80
C LYS A 157 11.93 -13.61 -13.39
N ASP A 158 10.75 -14.18 -13.53
CA ASP A 158 10.54 -15.53 -14.08
C ASP A 158 9.71 -15.44 -15.37
N ASP A 159 10.19 -16.06 -16.44
CA ASP A 159 9.47 -16.14 -17.71
C ASP A 159 8.43 -17.27 -17.63
N LEU A 160 7.15 -16.89 -17.74
CA LEU A 160 6.04 -17.83 -17.78
C LEU A 160 5.74 -18.29 -19.19
N GLY A 161 6.28 -17.59 -20.20
CA GLY A 161 6.03 -17.85 -21.62
C GLY A 161 4.59 -17.49 -22.04
N VAL A 162 3.84 -18.47 -22.53
CA VAL A 162 2.45 -18.31 -22.97
C VAL A 162 1.52 -18.89 -21.92
N VAL A 163 0.53 -18.07 -21.49
CA VAL A 163 -0.56 -18.53 -20.62
C VAL A 163 -1.83 -18.61 -21.47
N GLY A 164 -2.31 -19.80 -21.75
CA GLY A 164 -3.46 -20.07 -22.64
C GLY A 164 -4.75 -19.39 -22.14
N ALA A 165 -5.71 -19.23 -23.05
CA ALA A 165 -7.05 -18.75 -22.70
C ALA A 165 -7.73 -19.73 -21.72
N GLY A 166 -8.23 -19.21 -20.59
CA GLY A 166 -8.83 -20.01 -19.53
C GLY A 166 -7.84 -20.88 -18.74
N ALA A 167 -6.53 -20.73 -18.98
CA ALA A 167 -5.50 -21.52 -18.30
C ALA A 167 -5.00 -20.82 -17.02
N GLU A 168 -4.43 -21.66 -16.14
CA GLU A 168 -3.75 -21.24 -14.92
C GLU A 168 -2.32 -21.79 -14.92
N THR A 169 -1.38 -20.97 -14.49
CA THR A 169 0.04 -21.34 -14.33
C THR A 169 0.46 -21.11 -12.90
N VAL A 170 1.12 -22.08 -12.28
CA VAL A 170 1.58 -22.01 -10.89
C VAL A 170 3.08 -21.93 -10.84
N ARG A 171 3.61 -21.12 -9.93
CA ARG A 171 5.02 -21.02 -9.56
C ARG A 171 5.18 -21.10 -8.06
N ASN A 172 6.14 -21.89 -7.63
CA ASN A 172 6.49 -22.00 -6.23
C ASN A 172 7.67 -21.10 -5.93
N VAL A 173 7.51 -20.22 -4.96
CA VAL A 173 8.51 -19.25 -4.53
C VAL A 173 8.97 -19.64 -3.13
N ARG A 174 10.24 -20.05 -3.00
CA ARG A 174 10.88 -20.38 -1.73
C ARG A 174 11.76 -19.25 -1.28
N MET A 175 11.68 -18.92 0.00
CA MET A 175 12.49 -17.84 0.57
C MET A 175 12.63 -18.00 2.08
N VAL A 176 13.60 -17.27 2.65
CA VAL A 176 13.74 -17.03 4.09
C VAL A 176 13.44 -15.56 4.34
N LEU A 177 12.72 -15.25 5.41
CA LEU A 177 12.41 -13.88 5.80
C LEU A 177 13.01 -13.58 7.17
N LEU A 178 13.78 -12.49 7.25
CA LEU A 178 14.31 -11.95 8.51
C LEU A 178 13.56 -10.67 8.86
N GLY A 179 13.34 -10.48 10.15
CA GLY A 179 12.65 -9.29 10.66
C GLY A 179 12.39 -9.41 12.15
N SER A 180 11.85 -8.34 12.72
CA SER A 180 11.46 -8.31 14.13
C SER A 180 10.11 -9.00 14.33
N MET A 181 9.92 -9.60 15.50
CA MET A 181 8.64 -10.22 15.87
C MET A 181 7.48 -9.22 15.75
N GLY A 182 6.41 -9.63 15.08
CA GLY A 182 5.23 -8.81 14.81
C GLY A 182 5.37 -7.85 13.63
N GLU A 183 6.52 -7.79 12.97
CA GLU A 183 6.72 -6.95 11.79
C GLU A 183 5.93 -7.50 10.61
N VAL A 184 5.17 -6.64 9.93
CA VAL A 184 4.45 -6.98 8.69
C VAL A 184 5.31 -6.56 7.51
N LYS A 185 5.51 -7.48 6.59
CA LYS A 185 6.30 -7.28 5.37
C LYS A 185 5.45 -7.57 4.15
N GLU A 186 5.65 -6.77 3.10
CA GLU A 186 4.92 -6.85 1.85
C GLU A 186 5.79 -7.46 0.75
N ILE A 187 5.29 -8.51 0.10
CA ILE A 187 5.87 -9.08 -1.11
C ILE A 187 4.99 -8.62 -2.27
N LYS A 188 5.59 -7.95 -3.25
CA LYS A 188 4.87 -7.51 -4.44
C LYS A 188 5.12 -8.45 -5.61
N PHE A 189 4.04 -9.02 -6.11
CA PHE A 189 4.01 -9.82 -7.33
C PHE A 189 3.46 -8.97 -8.46
N SER A 190 4.13 -8.96 -9.61
CA SER A 190 3.70 -8.22 -10.79
C SER A 190 3.82 -9.12 -12.01
N ILE A 191 2.75 -9.24 -12.79
CA ILE A 191 2.80 -9.87 -14.10
C ILE A 191 2.80 -8.82 -15.20
N GLU A 192 3.77 -8.92 -16.11
CA GLU A 192 3.85 -8.18 -17.35
C GLU A 192 3.54 -9.14 -18.49
N TYR A 193 2.63 -8.79 -19.39
CA TYR A 193 2.22 -9.66 -20.49
C TYR A 193 1.73 -8.87 -21.70
N LYS A 194 1.73 -9.51 -22.85
CA LYS A 194 1.01 -9.07 -24.03
C LYS A 194 -0.16 -10.01 -24.29
N VAL A 195 -1.15 -9.51 -24.99
CA VAL A 195 -2.26 -10.34 -25.42
C VAL A 195 -2.10 -10.64 -26.89
N LYS A 196 -2.34 -11.88 -27.29
CA LYS A 196 -2.27 -12.32 -28.68
C LYS A 196 -3.07 -11.42 -29.60
N GLY A 197 -2.41 -10.89 -30.62
CA GLY A 197 -3.00 -9.93 -31.56
C GLY A 197 -2.98 -8.48 -31.10
N SER A 198 -2.35 -8.15 -29.98
CA SER A 198 -2.15 -6.79 -29.48
C SER A 198 -0.67 -6.49 -29.28
N ASN A 199 -0.25 -5.27 -29.65
CA ASN A 199 1.10 -4.78 -29.36
C ASN A 199 1.21 -4.10 -27.98
N ALA A 200 0.09 -3.93 -27.28
CA ALA A 200 0.07 -3.30 -25.97
C ALA A 200 0.62 -4.25 -24.89
N THR A 201 1.40 -3.69 -23.98
CA THR A 201 1.89 -4.39 -22.78
C THR A 201 0.97 -4.06 -21.61
N PHE A 202 0.54 -5.07 -20.89
CA PHE A 202 -0.34 -4.98 -19.75
C PHE A 202 0.40 -5.38 -18.48
N TYR A 203 -0.04 -4.83 -17.35
CA TYR A 203 0.51 -5.11 -16.03
C TYR A 203 -0.61 -5.42 -15.04
N LYS A 204 -0.34 -6.34 -14.13
CA LYS A 204 -1.19 -6.64 -12.98
C LYS A 204 -0.31 -6.87 -11.77
N ASP A 205 -0.67 -6.22 -10.67
CA ASP A 205 0.05 -6.30 -9.40
C ASP A 205 -0.80 -6.98 -8.33
N LYS A 206 -0.13 -7.68 -7.42
CA LYS A 206 -0.68 -8.25 -6.21
C LYS A 206 0.29 -8.07 -5.06
N ILE A 207 -0.17 -7.52 -3.95
CA ILE A 207 0.59 -7.44 -2.70
C ILE A 207 0.15 -8.60 -1.82
N PHE A 208 1.11 -9.29 -1.22
CA PHE A 208 0.91 -10.30 -0.22
C PHE A 208 1.61 -9.88 1.07
N GLU A 209 0.84 -9.74 2.13
CA GLU A 209 1.33 -9.37 3.46
C GLU A 209 1.67 -10.62 4.25
N ILE A 210 2.82 -10.59 4.93
CA ILE A 210 3.30 -11.67 5.75
C ILE A 210 3.81 -11.11 7.08
N THR A 211 3.43 -11.74 8.18
CA THR A 211 3.83 -11.32 9.53
C THR A 211 4.95 -12.19 10.03
N VAL A 212 5.98 -11.57 10.60
CA VAL A 212 7.05 -12.28 11.30
C VAL A 212 6.51 -12.71 12.68
N GLY A 213 6.29 -14.00 12.88
CA GLY A 213 5.69 -14.55 14.10
C GLY A 213 6.69 -14.65 15.24
N ASN A 214 7.85 -15.22 14.98
CA ASN A 214 8.92 -15.40 15.98
C ASN A 214 10.24 -14.85 15.45
N ALA A 215 10.97 -14.15 16.31
CA ALA A 215 12.35 -13.77 16.00
C ALA A 215 13.30 -14.95 16.28
N PRO A 216 14.28 -15.22 15.39
CA PRO A 216 15.22 -16.32 15.57
C PRO A 216 16.24 -16.01 16.68
N ILE A 217 16.32 -14.78 17.17
CA ILE A 217 17.25 -14.33 18.18
C ILE A 217 16.53 -13.87 19.44
N THR A 218 17.00 -14.34 20.59
CA THR A 218 16.69 -13.76 21.89
C THR A 218 17.81 -12.82 22.30
N LEU A 219 17.44 -11.58 22.62
CA LEU A 219 18.32 -10.56 23.16
C LEU A 219 17.98 -10.36 24.64
N ALA A 220 18.97 -10.53 25.53
CA ALA A 220 18.81 -10.31 26.96
C ALA A 220 19.87 -9.31 27.47
N VAL A 221 19.48 -8.47 28.41
CA VAL A 221 20.38 -7.48 29.02
C VAL A 221 20.30 -7.60 30.53
N ALA A 222 21.44 -7.77 31.14
CA ALA A 222 21.63 -7.72 32.61
C ALA A 222 22.45 -6.50 32.97
N SER A 223 21.84 -5.57 33.72
CA SER A 223 22.49 -4.37 34.27
C SER A 223 21.89 -4.02 35.62
N PRO A 224 22.55 -3.19 36.45
CA PRO A 224 21.94 -2.66 37.64
C PRO A 224 20.72 -1.81 37.31
N ARG A 225 19.69 -1.82 38.15
CA ARG A 225 18.49 -0.98 37.98
C ARG A 225 18.77 0.48 38.29
N SER A 226 19.76 0.76 39.15
CA SER A 226 20.19 2.12 39.49
C SER A 226 21.70 2.16 39.67
N THR A 227 22.28 3.33 39.52
CA THR A 227 23.70 3.62 39.76
C THR A 227 23.87 5.01 40.33
N THR A 228 24.87 5.20 41.19
CA THR A 228 25.24 6.54 41.65
C THR A 228 25.85 7.35 40.52
N SER A 229 25.51 8.63 40.43
CA SER A 229 26.06 9.54 39.40
C SER A 229 27.60 9.53 39.45
N GLY A 230 28.22 9.17 38.33
CA GLY A 230 29.67 9.09 38.19
C GLY A 230 30.30 7.75 38.54
N ASP A 231 29.56 6.82 39.12
CA ASP A 231 30.06 5.47 39.38
C ASP A 231 30.07 4.60 38.11
N SER A 232 30.97 3.64 38.08
CA SER A 232 31.06 2.68 36.99
C SER A 232 30.26 1.43 37.27
N PHE A 233 29.56 0.94 36.26
CA PHE A 233 28.85 -0.33 36.31
C PHE A 233 29.07 -1.14 35.02
N THR A 234 28.68 -2.40 35.06
CA THR A 234 28.78 -3.30 33.92
C THR A 234 27.41 -3.71 33.47
N THR A 235 27.18 -3.60 32.15
CA THR A 235 26.01 -4.13 31.46
C THR A 235 26.44 -5.33 30.66
N VAL A 236 25.75 -6.45 30.80
CA VAL A 236 26.00 -7.69 30.07
C VAL A 236 24.84 -7.91 29.06
N VAL A 237 25.20 -8.02 27.82
CA VAL A 237 24.27 -8.27 26.73
C VAL A 237 24.48 -9.68 26.21
N SER A 238 23.44 -10.52 26.21
CA SER A 238 23.46 -11.88 25.69
C SER A 238 22.61 -11.99 24.45
N VAL A 239 23.16 -12.62 23.41
CA VAL A 239 22.52 -12.87 22.10
C VAL A 239 22.48 -14.37 21.87
N THR A 240 21.29 -14.96 21.90
CA THR A 240 21.09 -16.41 21.71
C THR A 240 20.33 -16.68 20.44
N LEU A 241 20.84 -17.57 19.56
CA LEU A 241 20.15 -18.01 18.35
C LEU A 241 19.23 -19.19 18.69
N ASN A 242 17.91 -19.02 18.41
CA ASN A 242 16.88 -20.03 18.62
C ASN A 242 16.43 -20.72 17.31
N SER A 243 16.99 -20.33 16.16
CA SER A 243 16.70 -20.97 14.86
C SER A 243 17.36 -22.34 14.76
N THR A 244 16.81 -23.21 13.89
CA THR A 244 17.41 -24.50 13.50
C THR A 244 18.51 -24.33 12.47
N ASP A 245 18.57 -23.19 11.79
CA ASP A 245 19.52 -22.87 10.76
C ASP A 245 20.56 -21.82 11.21
N VAL A 246 21.72 -21.83 10.54
CA VAL A 246 22.78 -20.86 10.78
C VAL A 246 22.34 -19.48 10.31
N LEU A 247 22.42 -18.48 11.19
CA LEU A 247 22.19 -17.09 10.84
C LEU A 247 23.52 -16.39 10.55
N LYS A 248 23.69 -15.93 9.31
CA LYS A 248 24.93 -15.35 8.83
C LYS A 248 25.02 -13.83 9.03
N ASN A 249 26.25 -13.33 9.17
CA ASN A 249 26.57 -11.89 9.25
C ASN A 249 25.82 -11.14 10.35
N VAL A 250 25.72 -11.74 11.53
CA VAL A 250 25.04 -11.15 12.69
C VAL A 250 25.89 -10.06 13.31
N ILE A 251 25.25 -8.92 13.60
CA ILE A 251 25.86 -7.80 14.33
C ILE A 251 24.98 -7.39 15.50
N LEU A 252 25.64 -6.89 16.56
CA LEU A 252 24.99 -6.20 17.68
C LEU A 252 25.39 -4.72 17.63
N ARG A 253 24.43 -3.83 17.81
CA ARG A 253 24.63 -2.38 17.94
C ARG A 253 24.02 -1.89 19.24
N ALA A 254 24.78 -1.08 19.97
CA ALA A 254 24.30 -0.39 21.15
C ALA A 254 24.16 1.11 20.90
N GLU A 255 23.12 1.72 21.44
CA GLU A 255 22.95 3.16 21.54
C GLU A 255 22.97 3.56 23.01
N TYR A 256 23.95 4.36 23.37
CA TYR A 256 24.15 4.81 24.74
C TYR A 256 23.39 6.12 25.00
N PRO A 257 22.82 6.27 26.20
CA PRO A 257 22.17 7.52 26.58
C PRO A 257 23.19 8.64 26.78
N TYR A 258 22.71 9.87 26.73
CA TYR A 258 23.51 11.04 27.11
C TYR A 258 24.03 10.91 28.51
N GLY A 259 25.28 11.32 28.74
CA GLY A 259 25.98 11.21 30.03
C GLY A 259 26.65 9.87 30.29
N TYR A 260 26.49 8.88 29.38
CA TYR A 260 27.20 7.61 29.48
C TYR A 260 28.56 7.66 28.79
N SER A 261 29.60 7.21 29.47
CA SER A 261 30.95 7.08 28.93
C SER A 261 31.40 5.65 29.03
N VAL A 262 31.74 5.01 27.93
CA VAL A 262 32.27 3.66 27.87
C VAL A 262 33.70 3.67 28.40
N LEU A 263 34.02 2.76 29.32
CA LEU A 263 35.35 2.57 29.90
C LEU A 263 36.05 1.35 29.30
N ASP A 264 35.31 0.24 29.14
CA ASP A 264 35.84 -1.01 28.65
C ASP A 264 34.72 -1.84 28.00
N VAL A 265 35.03 -2.62 26.95
CA VAL A 265 34.13 -3.56 26.31
C VAL A 265 34.82 -4.89 26.02
N THR A 266 34.15 -5.99 26.29
CA THR A 266 34.67 -7.33 26.07
C THR A 266 33.58 -8.22 25.43
N PRO A 267 33.79 -8.78 24.20
CA PRO A 267 34.95 -8.59 23.31
C PRO A 267 35.05 -7.15 22.79
N ALA A 268 36.20 -6.80 22.24
CA ALA A 268 36.41 -5.49 21.63
C ALA A 268 35.39 -5.21 20.57
N ALA A 269 34.81 -4.02 20.61
CA ALA A 269 33.92 -3.54 19.56
C ALA A 269 34.69 -3.17 18.29
N MET A 270 34.02 -3.21 17.16
CA MET A 270 34.64 -2.87 15.91
C MET A 270 34.67 -1.35 15.66
N SER A 271 33.66 -0.63 16.07
CA SER A 271 33.55 0.83 15.89
C SER A 271 32.95 1.47 17.12
N ASP A 272 33.49 2.63 17.51
CA ASP A 272 32.99 3.56 18.57
C ASP A 272 32.51 2.89 19.87
N ASN A 273 33.06 1.72 20.18
CA ASN A 273 32.66 0.87 21.32
C ASN A 273 31.17 0.53 21.39
N ASN A 274 30.48 0.52 20.24
CA ASN A 274 29.03 0.33 20.16
C ASN A 274 28.56 -0.66 19.08
N VAL A 275 29.47 -1.19 18.23
CA VAL A 275 29.14 -2.18 17.20
C VAL A 275 30.04 -3.41 17.35
N TRP A 276 29.42 -4.59 17.44
CA TRP A 276 30.11 -5.89 17.49
C TRP A 276 29.67 -6.76 16.33
N VAL A 277 30.65 -7.25 15.57
CA VAL A 277 30.44 -8.28 14.54
C VAL A 277 30.47 -9.64 15.24
N LEU A 278 29.29 -10.25 15.38
CA LEU A 278 29.14 -11.57 15.99
C LEU A 278 29.44 -12.70 15.02
N GLY A 279 29.44 -12.38 13.71
CA GLY A 279 29.68 -13.34 12.63
C GLY A 279 28.50 -14.28 12.40
N ASP A 280 28.81 -15.50 11.99
CA ASP A 280 27.80 -16.52 11.76
C ASP A 280 27.46 -17.21 13.10
N LEU A 281 26.18 -17.21 13.44
CA LEU A 281 25.67 -17.87 14.64
C LEU A 281 25.11 -19.25 14.28
N SER A 282 25.61 -20.28 14.93
CA SER A 282 25.07 -21.64 14.82
C SER A 282 23.83 -21.81 15.73
N PRO A 283 22.93 -22.75 15.41
CA PRO A 283 21.77 -23.08 16.26
C PRO A 283 22.17 -23.29 17.74
N GLY A 284 21.46 -22.61 18.63
CA GLY A 284 21.70 -22.69 20.07
C GLY A 284 22.97 -21.99 20.57
N SER A 285 23.71 -21.26 19.69
CA SER A 285 24.88 -20.49 20.13
C SER A 285 24.46 -19.30 20.96
N ASP A 286 25.27 -19.00 22.00
CA ASP A 286 25.13 -17.83 22.84
C ASP A 286 26.40 -16.96 22.75
N LYS A 287 26.22 -15.66 22.55
CA LYS A 287 27.27 -14.66 22.51
C LYS A 287 27.03 -13.61 23.59
N THR A 288 28.02 -13.39 24.42
CA THR A 288 27.93 -12.45 25.51
C THR A 288 28.89 -11.29 25.31
N ILE A 289 28.40 -10.07 25.49
CA ILE A 289 29.15 -8.82 25.42
C ILE A 289 29.05 -8.13 26.78
N SER A 290 30.19 -7.80 27.37
CA SER A 290 30.29 -7.05 28.60
C SER A 290 30.70 -5.61 28.31
N ILE A 291 29.91 -4.65 28.77
CA ILE A 291 30.13 -3.22 28.56
C ILE A 291 30.25 -2.56 29.91
N ARG A 292 31.43 -2.08 30.23
CA ARG A 292 31.68 -1.32 31.44
C ARG A 292 31.74 0.16 31.15
N GLY A 293 30.98 0.96 31.88
CA GLY A 293 30.94 2.39 31.68
C GLY A 293 30.54 3.16 32.92
N ARG A 294 30.51 4.47 32.78
CA ARG A 294 30.14 5.42 33.83
C ARG A 294 28.97 6.25 33.32
N LEU A 295 27.99 6.44 34.18
CA LEU A 295 26.80 7.26 33.86
C LEU A 295 26.77 8.50 34.77
N VAL A 296 26.65 9.67 34.18
CA VAL A 296 26.51 10.95 34.88
C VAL A 296 25.13 11.53 34.56
N GLY A 297 24.41 11.92 35.59
CA GLY A 297 23.05 12.51 35.43
C GLY A 297 22.58 13.09 36.77
N GLU A 298 21.36 13.62 36.75
CA GLU A 298 20.72 14.17 37.96
C GLU A 298 20.02 13.06 38.77
N ASP A 299 19.70 13.36 40.03
CA ASP A 299 19.01 12.43 40.92
C ASP A 299 17.66 12.01 40.38
N ARG A 300 17.38 10.71 40.37
CA ARG A 300 16.18 10.06 39.86
C ARG A 300 15.96 10.19 38.34
N GLU A 301 17.00 10.61 37.61
CA GLU A 301 16.92 10.65 36.15
C GLU A 301 17.03 9.24 35.58
N GLU A 302 16.11 8.93 34.63
CA GLU A 302 16.10 7.66 33.93
C GLU A 302 16.90 7.78 32.63
N ARG A 303 17.81 6.84 32.42
CA ARG A 303 18.67 6.77 31.23
C ARG A 303 18.46 5.43 30.53
N THR A 304 18.03 5.48 29.26
CA THR A 304 17.69 4.28 28.50
C THR A 304 18.78 3.96 27.49
N PHE A 305 19.32 2.77 27.61
CA PHE A 305 20.19 2.11 26.66
C PHE A 305 19.30 1.37 25.63
N ARG A 306 19.72 1.38 24.37
CA ARG A 306 19.04 0.63 23.31
C ARG A 306 20.03 -0.34 22.69
N PHE A 307 19.60 -1.57 22.54
CA PHE A 307 20.38 -2.63 21.92
C PHE A 307 19.61 -3.18 20.73
N TYR A 308 20.29 -3.34 19.60
CA TYR A 308 19.73 -3.87 18.37
C TYR A 308 20.60 -5.02 17.89
N VAL A 309 19.98 -6.13 17.53
CA VAL A 309 20.67 -7.26 16.92
C VAL A 309 20.01 -7.61 15.59
N GLY A 310 20.81 -7.88 14.61
CA GLY A 310 20.33 -8.24 13.30
C GLY A 310 21.45 -8.62 12.35
N VAL A 311 21.20 -8.49 11.06
CA VAL A 311 22.16 -8.89 10.02
C VAL A 311 22.67 -7.69 9.24
N SER A 312 23.95 -7.76 8.85
CA SER A 312 24.61 -6.83 7.94
C SER A 312 24.60 -7.38 6.53
N ASP A 313 25.11 -6.59 5.58
CA ASP A 313 25.36 -6.99 4.19
C ASP A 313 26.67 -7.78 4.00
N GLY A 314 27.37 -8.07 5.09
CA GLY A 314 28.63 -8.82 5.09
C GLY A 314 29.87 -7.94 4.89
N ASP A 315 29.73 -6.61 4.77
CA ASP A 315 30.88 -5.70 4.80
C ASP A 315 31.44 -5.63 6.22
N VAL A 316 32.60 -6.28 6.41
CA VAL A 316 33.28 -6.31 7.69
C VAL A 316 34.03 -5.02 8.01
N THR A 317 34.23 -4.14 7.03
CA THR A 317 34.97 -2.87 7.22
C THR A 317 34.07 -1.75 7.75
N SER A 318 32.78 -1.79 7.43
CA SER A 318 31.77 -0.83 7.90
C SER A 318 30.43 -1.55 8.08
N PRO A 319 30.29 -2.40 9.10
CA PRO A 319 29.08 -3.18 9.31
C PRO A 319 27.92 -2.26 9.69
N ASP A 320 26.94 -2.20 8.81
CA ASP A 320 25.70 -1.48 9.06
C ASP A 320 24.56 -2.47 9.28
N LEU A 321 23.68 -2.16 10.22
CA LEU A 321 22.51 -2.98 10.53
C LEU A 321 21.47 -2.82 9.41
N LYS A 322 21.41 -3.78 8.49
CA LYS A 322 20.45 -3.75 7.37
C LYS A 322 19.06 -4.25 7.75
N VAL A 323 19.01 -5.29 8.57
CA VAL A 323 17.74 -5.88 9.04
C VAL A 323 17.82 -6.01 10.55
N ASN A 324 16.93 -5.33 11.25
CA ASN A 324 16.76 -5.50 12.69
C ASN A 324 15.91 -6.76 12.94
N ILE A 325 16.42 -7.66 13.77
CA ILE A 325 15.75 -8.91 14.14
C ILE A 325 15.15 -8.81 15.54
N ALA A 326 15.92 -8.26 16.48
CA ALA A 326 15.46 -8.02 17.84
C ALA A 326 16.04 -6.73 18.40
N SER A 327 15.26 -6.05 19.22
CA SER A 327 15.70 -4.87 19.96
C SER A 327 15.25 -4.94 21.41
N LEU A 328 16.05 -4.34 22.29
CA LEU A 328 15.74 -4.30 23.70
C LEU A 328 16.13 -2.95 24.30
N LEU A 329 15.24 -2.41 25.12
CA LEU A 329 15.46 -1.20 25.91
C LEU A 329 15.81 -1.59 27.34
N ASN A 330 16.84 -0.97 27.89
CA ASN A 330 17.24 -1.15 29.26
C ASN A 330 17.43 0.21 29.97
N THR A 331 16.66 0.46 31.00
CA THR A 331 16.66 1.74 31.72
C THR A 331 17.40 1.60 33.06
N VAL A 332 18.29 2.53 33.30
CA VAL A 332 19.04 2.66 34.56
C VAL A 332 18.71 4.00 35.19
N VAL A 333 18.37 4.00 36.47
CA VAL A 333 18.08 5.21 37.26
C VAL A 333 19.36 5.75 37.83
N VAL A 334 19.61 7.05 37.70
CA VAL A 334 20.71 7.74 38.32
C VAL A 334 20.32 8.11 39.74
N GLU A 335 21.12 7.72 40.72
CA GLU A 335 20.92 8.07 42.12
C GLU A 335 21.95 9.12 42.53
N ARG A 336 21.59 9.94 43.47
CA ARG A 336 22.48 10.96 44.05
C ARG A 336 23.57 10.29 44.82
N SER A 337 24.79 10.85 44.75
CA SER A 337 25.88 10.44 45.65
C SER A 337 25.47 10.63 47.11
N SER A 338 25.73 9.61 47.93
CA SER A 338 25.43 9.64 49.36
C SER A 338 26.28 10.64 50.17
N ILE A 339 27.25 11.31 49.55
CA ILE A 339 28.10 12.31 50.19
C ILE A 339 27.46 13.68 50.06
N GLY A 340 26.78 14.14 51.06
CA GLY A 340 26.34 15.52 51.22
C GLY A 340 27.44 16.35 51.94
N LEU A 341 27.85 17.46 51.35
CA LEU A 341 28.70 18.43 52.05
C LEU A 341 27.78 19.49 52.68
N ASP A 342 27.55 19.39 54.00
CA ASP A 342 26.88 20.45 54.76
C ASP A 342 27.93 21.47 55.22
N ILE A 343 27.96 22.65 54.60
CA ILE A 343 28.78 23.75 55.03
C ILE A 343 27.96 24.56 56.07
N LEU A 344 28.27 24.35 57.37
CA LEU A 344 27.75 25.18 58.45
C LEU A 344 28.60 26.46 58.53
N PHE A 345 28.03 27.58 58.16
CA PHE A 345 28.64 28.88 58.47
C PHE A 345 28.33 29.24 59.92
N ASN A 346 29.40 29.43 60.74
CA ASN A 346 29.33 29.88 62.10
C ASN A 346 29.49 31.38 62.18
#